data_6bb974bbacbccbb63fb82c6239e59c68
#
_entry.id   6bb974bbacbccbb63fb82c6239e59c68
#
_cell.length_a   1.000
_cell.length_b   1.000
_cell.length_c   1.000
_cell.angle_alpha   90.00
_cell.angle_beta   90.00
_cell.angle_gamma   90.00
#
_symmetry.space_group_name_H-M   'P 1'
#
loop_
_entity.id
_entity.type
_entity.pdbx_description
1 polymer ?
#
loop_
_entity_poly.entity_id
_entity_poly.type
_entity_poly.pdbx_seq_one_letter_code
_entity_poly.pdbx_strand_id
1 'polypeptide(L)'
;MEKLIGKITHYFPKIGVGVIEIAAGALSVGDTISIKGGDRDFTQEISSMQIDRQEVQTASAGQAIGLKVNQAVKEGDEVYKIA
;
A
#
# COMPACT_ATOMS: atom_id res chain seq x y z
N MET A 1 -10.42 -4.60 -12.79
CA MET A 1 -9.72 -3.41 -13.30
C MET A 1 -8.84 -2.84 -12.20
N GLU A 2 -7.65 -2.40 -12.58
CA GLU A 2 -6.74 -1.75 -11.64
C GLU A 2 -6.96 -0.25 -11.64
N LYS A 3 -6.94 0.34 -10.47
CA LYS A 3 -7.06 1.78 -10.32
C LYS A 3 -5.89 2.28 -9.48
N LEU A 4 -5.17 3.27 -9.99
CA LEU A 4 -4.06 3.87 -9.25
C LEU A 4 -4.59 4.54 -7.99
N ILE A 5 -4.08 4.10 -6.85
CA ILE A 5 -4.51 4.59 -5.53
C ILE A 5 -3.46 5.51 -4.93
N GLY A 6 -2.19 5.17 -5.08
CA GLY A 6 -1.14 5.94 -4.46
C GLY A 6 0.23 5.43 -4.77
N LYS A 7 1.19 5.82 -3.96
CA LYS A 7 2.59 5.47 -4.16
C LYS A 7 3.24 5.07 -2.85
N ILE A 8 4.25 4.23 -2.95
CA ILE A 8 5.12 3.93 -1.82
C ILE A 8 6.01 5.15 -1.57
N THR A 9 5.95 5.68 -0.37
CA THR A 9 6.79 6.83 0.02
C THR A 9 7.95 6.42 0.88
N HIS A 10 7.86 5.23 1.49
CA HIS A 10 8.92 4.74 2.37
C HIS A 10 8.82 3.23 2.51
N TYR A 11 9.95 2.59 2.80
CA TYR A 11 9.97 1.15 3.04
C TYR A 11 10.90 0.85 4.21
N PHE A 12 10.42 0.06 5.15
CA PHE A 12 11.17 -0.37 6.32
C PHE A 12 11.49 -1.85 6.19
N PRO A 13 12.66 -2.20 5.66
CA PRO A 13 12.96 -3.60 5.37
C PRO A 13 13.05 -4.48 6.61
N LYS A 14 13.42 -3.91 7.75
CA LYS A 14 13.56 -4.70 8.98
C LYS A 14 12.23 -5.26 9.47
N ILE A 15 11.15 -4.56 9.20
CA ILE A 15 9.82 -4.99 9.66
C ILE A 15 8.89 -5.32 8.50
N GLY A 16 9.38 -5.18 7.27
CA GLY A 16 8.60 -5.53 6.09
C GLY A 16 7.38 -4.64 5.87
N VAL A 17 7.48 -3.36 6.23
CA VAL A 17 6.36 -2.42 6.13
C VAL A 17 6.64 -1.38 5.07
N GLY A 18 5.69 -1.19 4.15
CA GLY A 18 5.74 -0.10 3.18
C GLY A 18 4.75 0.98 3.59
N VAL A 19 5.16 2.23 3.46
CA VAL A 19 4.27 3.38 3.68
C VAL A 19 3.71 3.80 2.34
N ILE A 20 2.39 3.84 2.25
CA ILE A 20 1.69 4.23 1.03
C ILE A 20 0.98 5.56 1.29
N GLU A 21 1.25 6.53 0.45
CA GLU A 21 0.47 7.77 0.45
C GLU A 21 -0.68 7.58 -0.52
N ILE A 22 -1.90 7.64 0.00
CA ILE A 22 -3.11 7.46 -0.81
C ILE A 22 -3.44 8.78 -1.49
N ALA A 23 -3.42 8.78 -2.83
CA ALA A 23 -3.69 9.97 -3.63
C ALA A 23 -5.13 10.03 -4.11
N ALA A 24 -5.79 8.88 -4.25
CA ALA A 24 -7.16 8.81 -4.76
C ALA A 24 -7.85 7.57 -4.23
N GLY A 25 -9.15 7.66 -4.01
CA GLY A 25 -9.95 6.52 -3.58
C GLY A 25 -9.72 6.16 -2.12
N ALA A 26 -9.90 4.89 -1.81
CA ALA A 26 -9.76 4.38 -0.45
C ALA A 26 -9.26 2.94 -0.48
N LEU A 27 -8.62 2.52 0.59
CA LEU A 27 -8.20 1.13 0.79
C LEU A 27 -8.81 0.60 2.07
N SER A 28 -9.12 -0.68 2.09
CA SER A 28 -9.67 -1.37 3.25
C SER A 28 -8.96 -2.70 3.44
N VAL A 29 -8.92 -3.15 4.68
CA VAL A 29 -8.44 -4.51 4.98
C VAL A 29 -9.29 -5.51 4.20
N GLY A 30 -8.62 -6.46 3.54
CA GLY A 30 -9.27 -7.41 2.65
C GLY A 30 -9.22 -7.03 1.19
N ASP A 31 -8.90 -5.79 0.87
CA ASP A 31 -8.72 -5.39 -0.53
C ASP A 31 -7.47 -6.02 -1.10
N THR A 32 -7.48 -6.27 -2.41
CA THR A 32 -6.31 -6.73 -3.13
C THR A 32 -5.67 -5.55 -3.83
N ILE A 33 -4.37 -5.42 -3.68
CA ILE A 33 -3.61 -4.35 -4.33
C ILE A 33 -2.51 -4.94 -5.20
N SER A 34 -2.12 -4.16 -6.20
CA SER A 34 -0.98 -4.47 -7.07
C SER A 34 0.07 -3.39 -6.85
N ILE A 35 1.30 -3.79 -6.63
CA ILE A 35 2.41 -2.85 -6.45
C ILE A 35 3.35 -3.01 -7.64
N LYS A 36 3.58 -1.92 -8.35
CA LYS A 36 4.37 -1.91 -9.58
C LYS A 36 5.44 -0.84 -9.53
N GLY A 37 6.65 -1.21 -9.90
CA GLY A 37 7.75 -0.26 -9.98
C GLY A 37 9.03 -0.95 -10.40
N GLY A 38 9.77 -0.38 -11.36
CA GLY A 38 10.98 -1.00 -11.87
C GLY A 38 10.71 -2.43 -12.33
N ASP A 39 11.40 -3.38 -11.71
CA ASP A 39 11.21 -4.81 -12.01
C ASP A 39 10.19 -5.48 -11.11
N ARG A 40 9.52 -4.72 -10.24
CA ARG A 40 8.56 -5.27 -9.30
C ARG A 40 7.15 -5.15 -9.86
N ASP A 41 6.43 -6.25 -9.79
CA ASP A 41 5.03 -6.29 -10.18
C ASP A 41 4.41 -7.49 -9.47
N PHE A 42 3.73 -7.22 -8.36
CA PHE A 42 3.10 -8.29 -7.59
C PHE A 42 1.80 -7.80 -6.97
N THR A 43 0.97 -8.75 -6.61
CA THR A 43 -0.31 -8.46 -5.95
C THR A 43 -0.30 -9.08 -4.57
N GLN A 44 -1.04 -8.46 -3.67
CA GLN A 44 -1.26 -9.01 -2.34
C GLN A 44 -2.58 -8.51 -1.77
N GLU A 45 -3.09 -9.25 -0.81
CA GLU A 45 -4.25 -8.82 -0.04
C GLU A 45 -3.79 -8.04 1.17
N ILE A 46 -4.51 -6.99 1.52
CA ILE A 46 -4.21 -6.19 2.70
C ILE A 46 -4.70 -6.93 3.94
N SER A 47 -3.78 -7.41 4.76
CA SER A 47 -4.12 -8.08 6.01
C SER A 47 -4.24 -7.13 7.18
N SER A 48 -3.47 -6.04 7.17
CA SER A 48 -3.54 -5.02 8.21
C SER A 48 -2.96 -3.72 7.69
N MET A 49 -3.47 -2.62 8.21
CA MET A 49 -2.99 -1.28 7.90
C MET A 49 -2.89 -0.48 9.19
N GLN A 50 -1.99 0.49 9.21
CA GLN A 50 -1.81 1.37 10.36
C GLN A 50 -1.68 2.81 9.92
N ILE A 51 -2.26 3.71 10.70
CA ILE A 51 -2.03 5.16 10.60
C ILE A 51 -1.53 5.61 11.96
N ASP A 52 -0.37 6.26 11.98
CA ASP A 52 0.26 6.70 13.24
C ASP A 52 0.37 5.56 14.26
N ARG A 53 0.77 4.37 13.78
CA ARG A 53 0.97 3.17 14.59
C ARG A 53 -0.32 2.59 15.18
N GLN A 54 -1.48 3.06 14.72
CA GLN A 54 -2.77 2.52 15.14
C GLN A 54 -3.40 1.76 13.99
N GLU A 55 -3.89 0.57 14.28
CA GLU A 55 -4.57 -0.23 13.27
C GLU A 55 -5.85 0.44 12.83
N VAL A 56 -6.07 0.44 11.51
CA VAL A 56 -7.29 0.97 10.91
C VAL A 56 -7.86 -0.05 9.94
N GLN A 57 -9.16 -0.02 9.75
CA GLN A 57 -9.82 -0.90 8.79
C GLN A 57 -9.92 -0.29 7.41
N THR A 58 -9.94 1.03 7.33
CA THR A 58 -10.04 1.75 6.07
C THR A 58 -9.17 2.99 6.11
N ALA A 59 -8.73 3.41 4.95
CA ALA A 59 -7.96 4.65 4.77
C ALA A 59 -8.38 5.29 3.45
N SER A 60 -8.31 6.60 3.37
CA SER A 60 -8.79 7.34 2.22
C SER A 60 -7.75 8.32 1.70
N ALA A 61 -8.06 8.96 0.57
CA ALA A 61 -7.17 9.92 -0.07
C ALA A 61 -6.70 10.99 0.91
N GLY A 62 -5.43 11.34 0.83
CA GLY A 62 -4.80 12.29 1.72
C GLY A 62 -4.16 11.67 2.95
N GLN A 63 -4.36 10.39 3.17
CA GLN A 63 -3.77 9.69 4.32
C GLN A 63 -2.56 8.86 3.88
N ALA A 64 -1.59 8.73 4.77
CA ALA A 64 -0.45 7.84 4.58
C ALA A 64 -0.62 6.66 5.53
N ILE A 65 -0.51 5.46 4.98
CA ILE A 65 -0.68 4.23 5.76
C ILE A 65 0.57 3.39 5.69
N GLY A 66 0.83 2.66 6.79
CA GLY A 66 1.82 1.60 6.79
C GLY A 66 1.10 0.27 6.64
N LEU A 67 1.58 -0.57 5.74
CA LEU A 67 1.06 -1.92 5.63
C LEU A 67 2.19 -2.90 5.39
N LYS A 68 1.98 -4.12 5.85
CA LYS A 68 2.96 -5.17 5.68
C LYS A 68 2.93 -5.62 4.22
N VAL A 69 4.10 -5.60 3.59
CA VAL A 69 4.24 -6.01 2.19
C VAL A 69 4.90 -7.38 2.12
N ASN A 70 4.46 -8.18 1.15
CA ASN A 70 4.95 -9.55 0.98
C ASN A 70 6.31 -9.60 0.29
N GLN A 71 6.68 -8.53 -0.39
CA GLN A 71 7.97 -8.42 -1.08
C GLN A 71 8.55 -7.04 -0.85
N ALA A 72 9.85 -6.91 -1.05
CA ALA A 72 10.51 -5.61 -0.92
C ALA A 72 9.96 -4.63 -1.95
N VAL A 73 9.77 -3.39 -1.52
CA VAL A 73 9.30 -2.30 -2.36
C VAL A 73 10.27 -1.13 -2.24
N LYS A 74 10.12 -0.14 -3.11
CA LYS A 74 10.95 1.07 -3.08
C LYS A 74 10.07 2.31 -3.16
N GLU A 75 10.63 3.42 -2.70
CA GLU A 75 9.98 4.72 -2.85
C GLU A 75 9.66 4.97 -4.32
N GLY A 76 8.48 5.47 -4.58
CA GLY A 76 8.01 5.74 -5.93
C GLY A 76 7.26 4.59 -6.61
N ASP A 77 7.28 3.40 -6.02
CA ASP A 77 6.48 2.30 -6.55
C ASP A 77 5.01 2.69 -6.52
N GLU A 78 4.28 2.32 -7.55
CA GLU A 78 2.86 2.65 -7.66
C GLU A 78 2.00 1.56 -7.07
N VAL A 79 0.92 1.97 -6.42
CA VAL A 79 -0.02 1.05 -5.78
C VAL A 79 -1.37 1.18 -6.47
N TYR A 80 -1.87 0.06 -6.95
CA TYR A 80 -3.16 -0.02 -7.63
C TYR A 80 -4.12 -0.88 -6.81
N LYS A 81 -5.39 -0.48 -6.81
CA LYS A 81 -6.44 -1.29 -6.23
C LYS A 81 -7.06 -2.15 -7.32
N ILE A 82 -7.19 -3.42 -7.05
CA ILE A 82 -7.82 -4.37 -7.98
C ILE A 82 -9.28 -4.50 -7.58
N ALA A 83 -10.14 -4.16 -8.48
CA ALA A 83 -11.57 -4.23 -8.24
C ALA A 83 -12.12 -5.64 -8.48
#